data_0c612df39b7dd6bc130065f03e1a7074
#
_entry.id   0c612df39b7dd6bc130065f03e1a7074
#
_cell.length_a   1.000
_cell.length_b   1.000
_cell.length_c   1.000
_cell.angle_alpha   90.00
_cell.angle_beta   90.00
_cell.angle_gamma   90.00
#
_symmetry.space_group_name_H-M   'P 1'
#
loop_
_entity.id
_entity.type
_entity.pdbx_description
1 polymer ?
#
loop_
_entity_poly.entity_id
_entity_poly.type
_entity_poly.pdbx_seq_one_letter_code
_entity_poly.pdbx_strand_id
1 'polypeptide(L)'
;MIIFQPGYRVAQVRVVFQIPSNSIQYLFQASFQDVDAAREVAKHLAYVEWFTPFPARCDPNHLMYRVSRSTKDGRRLASIIPVESFQRSVHLLPQFGYTAPREWSSFSVLEQCNTFYVNPFSDRDMFLTIG
;
A
#
# COMPACT_ATOMS: atom_id res chain seq x y z
N MET A 1 5.73 0.86 3.01
CA MET A 1 5.04 0.32 1.83
C MET A 1 4.70 -1.12 2.04
N ILE A 2 3.59 -1.59 1.53
CA ILE A 2 3.08 -2.92 1.84
C ILE A 2 2.46 -3.53 0.58
N ILE A 3 2.59 -4.86 0.43
CA ILE A 3 1.98 -5.64 -0.64
C ILE A 3 0.75 -6.37 -0.11
N PHE A 4 -0.31 -6.40 -0.90
CA PHE A 4 -1.58 -7.06 -0.57
C PHE A 4 -1.91 -8.21 -1.49
N GLN A 5 -2.80 -9.07 -1.01
CA GLN A 5 -3.51 -10.05 -1.82
C GLN A 5 -4.99 -9.66 -1.94
N PRO A 6 -5.74 -10.14 -3.00
CA PRO A 6 -5.23 -10.93 -4.11
C PRO A 6 -4.50 -10.08 -5.15
N GLY A 7 -3.49 -10.68 -5.81
CA GLY A 7 -2.82 -10.04 -6.94
C GLY A 7 -1.79 -8.97 -6.56
N TYR A 8 -1.09 -9.12 -5.47
CA TYR A 8 -0.03 -8.23 -4.97
C TYR A 8 -0.10 -6.80 -5.49
N ARG A 9 -0.39 -5.88 -4.62
CA ARG A 9 -0.42 -4.45 -4.93
C ARG A 9 0.30 -3.66 -3.84
N VAL A 10 1.01 -2.63 -4.22
CA VAL A 10 1.73 -1.76 -3.30
C VAL A 10 0.83 -0.63 -2.82
N ALA A 11 0.95 -0.30 -1.55
CA ALA A 11 0.28 0.85 -0.97
C ALA A 11 1.17 1.54 0.06
N GLN A 12 0.99 2.82 0.21
CA GLN A 12 1.57 3.58 1.31
C GLN A 12 0.60 3.58 2.48
N VAL A 13 1.06 3.12 3.63
CA VAL A 13 0.30 3.21 4.88
C VAL A 13 0.43 4.64 5.41
N ARG A 14 -0.70 5.31 5.59
CA ARG A 14 -0.73 6.67 6.13
C ARG A 14 -1.05 6.68 7.62
N VAL A 15 -1.99 5.86 8.04
CA VAL A 15 -2.45 5.78 9.43
C VAL A 15 -2.85 4.35 9.74
N VAL A 16 -2.46 3.85 10.90
CA VAL A 16 -3.00 2.63 11.50
C VAL A 16 -3.84 3.04 12.70
N PHE A 17 -5.04 2.53 12.79
CA PHE A 17 -5.96 2.91 13.86
C PHE A 17 -6.81 1.74 14.32
N GLN A 18 -7.44 1.90 15.47
CA GLN A 18 -8.35 0.93 16.04
C GLN A 18 -9.68 1.60 16.28
N ILE A 19 -10.77 0.93 15.89
CA ILE A 19 -12.11 1.37 16.21
C ILE A 19 -12.45 0.83 17.61
N PRO A 20 -12.80 1.70 18.57
CA PRO A 20 -13.23 1.24 19.90
C PRO A 20 -14.44 0.31 19.79
N SER A 21 -14.44 -0.78 20.55
CA SER A 21 -15.49 -1.80 20.49
C SER A 21 -16.90 -1.25 20.78
N ASN A 22 -17.01 -0.21 21.59
CA ASN A 22 -18.29 0.48 21.86
C ASN A 22 -18.78 1.30 20.65
N SER A 23 -17.89 1.73 19.76
CA SER A 23 -18.23 2.50 18.56
C SER A 23 -18.59 1.61 17.38
N ILE A 24 -18.15 0.36 17.35
CA ILE A 24 -18.46 -0.58 16.27
C ILE A 24 -19.96 -0.80 16.15
N GLN A 25 -20.67 -0.88 17.26
CA GLN A 25 -22.12 -1.07 17.30
C GLN A 25 -22.85 0.09 16.60
N TYR A 26 -22.39 1.31 16.75
CA TYR A 26 -23.01 2.48 16.13
C TYR A 26 -22.71 2.60 14.64
N LEU A 27 -21.51 2.24 14.22
CA LEU A 27 -21.08 2.35 12.82
C LEU A 27 -21.73 1.29 11.93
N PHE A 28 -22.00 0.10 12.47
CA PHE A 28 -22.48 -1.06 11.70
C PHE A 28 -23.88 -1.52 12.15
N GLN A 29 -24.61 -0.72 12.87
CA GLN A 29 -25.91 -1.06 13.46
C GLN A 29 -26.95 -1.54 12.44
N ALA A 30 -26.89 -1.04 11.22
CA ALA A 30 -27.79 -1.45 10.13
C ALA A 30 -27.35 -2.75 9.44
N SER A 31 -26.10 -3.16 9.61
CA SER A 31 -25.49 -4.30 8.89
C SER A 31 -25.30 -5.53 9.77
N PHE A 32 -25.22 -5.36 11.07
CA PHE A 32 -24.99 -6.46 12.02
C PHE A 32 -26.19 -6.65 12.94
N GLN A 33 -27.04 -7.62 12.59
CA GLN A 33 -28.05 -8.14 13.50
C GLN A 33 -27.48 -9.19 14.46
N ASP A 34 -26.22 -9.58 14.27
CA ASP A 34 -25.53 -10.62 15.01
C ASP A 34 -24.33 -10.04 15.77
N VAL A 35 -24.32 -10.23 17.07
CA VAL A 35 -23.24 -9.78 17.98
C VAL A 35 -21.91 -10.47 17.64
N ASP A 36 -21.94 -11.70 17.11
CA ASP A 36 -20.76 -12.46 16.77
C ASP A 36 -20.10 -11.91 15.49
N ALA A 37 -20.88 -11.42 14.53
CA ALA A 37 -20.35 -10.76 13.34
C ALA A 37 -19.62 -9.45 13.68
N ALA A 38 -20.09 -8.70 14.68
CA ALA A 38 -19.42 -7.48 15.15
C ALA A 38 -18.06 -7.77 15.82
N ARG A 39 -17.88 -8.97 16.37
CA ARG A 39 -16.60 -9.40 16.95
C ARG A 39 -15.56 -9.79 15.91
N GLU A 40 -15.99 -10.11 14.68
CA GLU A 40 -15.12 -10.45 13.57
C GLU A 40 -14.59 -9.22 12.82
N VAL A 41 -15.05 -8.02 13.17
CA VAL A 41 -14.49 -6.80 12.59
C VAL A 41 -13.04 -6.67 13.03
N ALA A 42 -12.14 -6.48 12.05
CA ALA A 42 -10.72 -6.36 12.30
C ALA A 42 -10.43 -5.30 13.35
N LYS A 43 -9.66 -5.68 14.40
CA LYS A 43 -9.31 -4.77 15.50
C LYS A 43 -8.47 -3.59 15.05
N HIS A 44 -7.58 -3.83 14.06
CA HIS A 44 -6.66 -2.83 13.55
C HIS A 44 -6.93 -2.60 12.07
N LEU A 45 -7.13 -1.35 11.73
CA LEU A 45 -7.37 -0.89 10.36
C LEU A 45 -6.25 0.06 9.94
N ALA A 46 -6.05 0.17 8.63
CA ALA A 46 -5.11 1.10 8.07
C ALA A 46 -5.75 1.90 6.95
N TYR A 47 -5.49 3.20 6.95
CA TYR A 47 -5.74 4.06 5.80
C TYR A 47 -4.54 4.01 4.88
N VAL A 48 -4.74 3.57 3.65
CA VAL A 48 -3.68 3.37 2.67
C VAL A 48 -3.97 4.12 1.39
N GLU A 49 -2.92 4.58 0.74
CA GLU A 49 -2.97 5.18 -0.58
C GLU A 49 -2.30 4.22 -1.58
N TRP A 50 -3.03 3.90 -2.65
CA TRP A 50 -2.63 2.87 -3.58
C TRP A 50 -1.63 3.35 -4.63
N PHE A 51 -0.74 2.44 -5.00
CA PHE A 51 -0.01 2.51 -6.26
C PHE A 51 -0.74 1.71 -7.34
N THR A 52 -0.34 1.89 -8.59
CA THR A 52 -0.89 1.11 -9.70
C THR A 52 -0.59 -0.38 -9.50
N PRO A 53 -1.42 -1.28 -10.06
CA PRO A 53 -1.08 -2.70 -10.10
C PRO A 53 0.29 -2.92 -10.75
N PHE A 54 0.94 -4.04 -10.41
CA PHE A 54 2.18 -4.41 -11.08
C PHE A 54 1.95 -4.57 -12.58
N PRO A 55 2.85 -4.03 -13.43
CA PRO A 55 2.79 -4.27 -14.85
C PRO A 55 3.07 -5.76 -15.14
N ALA A 56 2.66 -6.22 -16.34
CA ALA A 56 2.85 -7.60 -16.74
C ALA A 56 4.33 -8.00 -16.85
N ARG A 57 5.20 -7.02 -17.10
CA ARG A 57 6.63 -7.24 -17.29
C ARG A 57 7.45 -6.24 -16.48
N CYS A 58 8.56 -6.71 -15.93
CA CYS A 58 9.55 -5.85 -15.30
C CYS A 58 10.39 -5.10 -16.37
N ASP A 59 11.12 -4.10 -15.92
CA ASP A 59 12.08 -3.41 -16.78
C ASP A 59 13.20 -4.38 -17.19
N PRO A 60 13.51 -4.52 -18.50
CA PRO A 60 14.50 -5.48 -18.96
C PRO A 60 15.94 -5.17 -18.54
N ASN A 61 16.23 -3.92 -18.19
CA ASN A 61 17.60 -3.51 -17.83
C ASN A 61 17.94 -3.85 -16.37
N HIS A 62 17.00 -3.66 -15.45
CA HIS A 62 17.25 -3.85 -14.01
C HIS A 62 16.28 -4.81 -13.33
N LEU A 63 15.35 -5.38 -14.06
CA LEU A 63 14.40 -6.41 -13.59
C LEU A 63 13.48 -5.96 -12.43
N MET A 64 13.29 -4.65 -12.28
CA MET A 64 12.38 -4.10 -11.29
C MET A 64 11.05 -3.71 -11.92
N TYR A 65 9.98 -3.79 -11.13
CA TYR A 65 8.64 -3.40 -11.56
C TYR A 65 8.39 -1.92 -11.27
N ARG A 66 7.87 -1.22 -12.25
CA ARG A 66 7.50 0.19 -12.10
C ARG A 66 6.06 0.31 -11.62
N VAL A 67 5.86 1.11 -10.59
CA VAL A 67 4.54 1.46 -10.07
C VAL A 67 4.44 2.97 -9.92
N SER A 68 3.24 3.49 -10.06
CA SER A 68 2.97 4.92 -9.93
C SER A 68 1.84 5.14 -8.93
N ARG A 69 1.68 6.37 -8.43
CA ARG A 69 0.53 6.71 -7.60
C ARG A 69 -0.76 6.48 -8.38
N SER A 70 -1.69 5.72 -7.81
CA SER A 70 -3.04 5.61 -8.34
C SER A 70 -3.83 6.85 -7.98
N THR A 71 -4.50 7.42 -8.96
CA THR A 71 -5.37 8.59 -8.76
C THR A 71 -6.75 8.34 -9.34
N LYS A 72 -7.76 8.97 -8.74
CA LYS A 72 -9.12 9.01 -9.23
C LYS A 72 -9.63 10.42 -9.04
N ASP A 73 -10.12 11.05 -10.13
CA ASP A 73 -10.63 12.40 -10.12
C ASP A 73 -9.62 13.44 -9.56
N GLY A 74 -8.33 13.28 -9.91
CA GLY A 74 -7.25 14.14 -9.47
C GLY A 74 -6.79 13.93 -8.03
N ARG A 75 -7.35 12.96 -7.32
CA ARG A 75 -6.98 12.63 -5.94
C ARG A 75 -6.35 11.25 -5.87
N ARG A 76 -5.48 11.04 -4.89
CA ARG A 76 -4.90 9.72 -4.64
C ARG A 76 -5.99 8.73 -4.27
N LEU A 77 -5.97 7.58 -4.94
CA LEU A 77 -6.89 6.49 -4.63
C LEU A 77 -6.50 5.89 -3.27
N ALA A 78 -7.45 5.87 -2.36
CA ALA A 78 -7.23 5.43 -0.99
C ALA A 78 -8.32 4.45 -0.54
N SER A 79 -7.99 3.65 0.47
CA SER A 79 -8.93 2.71 1.09
C SER A 79 -8.61 2.52 2.56
N ILE A 80 -9.61 2.06 3.31
CA ILE A 80 -9.42 1.55 4.65
C ILE A 80 -9.47 0.04 4.58
N ILE A 81 -8.44 -0.62 5.08
CA ILE A 81 -8.28 -2.06 5.00
C ILE A 81 -7.81 -2.64 6.33
N PRO A 82 -8.11 -3.93 6.61
CA PRO A 82 -7.57 -4.61 7.78
C PRO A 82 -6.05 -4.74 7.71
N VAL A 83 -5.37 -4.53 8.83
CA VAL A 83 -3.91 -4.72 8.92
C VAL A 83 -3.51 -6.17 8.62
N GLU A 84 -4.38 -7.13 8.90
CA GLU A 84 -4.17 -8.55 8.58
C GLU A 84 -4.01 -8.82 7.07
N SER A 85 -4.48 -7.90 6.23
CA SER A 85 -4.29 -8.00 4.77
C SER A 85 -2.87 -7.70 4.31
N PHE A 86 -2.03 -7.17 5.20
CA PHE A 86 -0.64 -6.84 4.88
C PHE A 86 0.18 -8.12 4.72
N GLN A 87 0.93 -8.18 3.62
CA GLN A 87 1.83 -9.30 3.37
C GLN A 87 3.24 -8.99 3.86
N ARG A 88 3.79 -7.86 3.43
CA ARG A 88 5.15 -7.48 3.78
C ARG A 88 5.45 -6.03 3.39
N SER A 89 6.53 -5.50 3.93
CA SER A 89 7.11 -4.24 3.48
C SER A 89 7.83 -4.41 2.15
N VAL A 90 7.84 -3.36 1.35
CA VAL A 90 8.59 -3.31 0.10
C VAL A 90 9.51 -2.10 0.08
N HIS A 91 10.64 -2.26 -0.60
CA HIS A 91 11.57 -1.18 -0.85
C HIS A 91 11.26 -0.54 -2.20
N LEU A 92 11.03 0.76 -2.20
CA LEU A 92 10.76 1.55 -3.41
C LEU A 92 11.94 2.45 -3.72
N LEU A 93 12.33 2.47 -4.99
CA LEU A 93 13.33 3.37 -5.53
C LEU A 93 12.62 4.42 -6.39
N PRO A 94 12.76 5.71 -6.09
CA PRO A 94 12.12 6.75 -6.88
C PRO A 94 12.72 6.80 -8.29
N GLN A 95 11.86 6.97 -9.29
CA GLN A 95 12.32 7.20 -10.65
C GLN A 95 12.69 8.66 -10.82
N PHE A 96 13.91 8.91 -11.26
CA PHE A 96 14.41 10.24 -11.60
C PHE A 96 15.26 10.18 -12.87
N GLY A 97 15.58 11.35 -13.45
CA GLY A 97 16.42 11.44 -14.66
C GLY A 97 17.89 11.21 -14.36
N TYR A 98 18.77 12.04 -14.94
CA TYR A 98 20.22 11.90 -14.74
C TYR A 98 20.64 12.18 -13.29
N THR A 99 19.92 13.06 -12.59
CA THR A 99 20.16 13.38 -11.19
C THR A 99 18.85 13.46 -10.44
N ALA A 100 18.86 13.01 -9.19
CA ALA A 100 17.70 13.18 -8.31
C ALA A 100 17.52 14.66 -7.97
N PRO A 101 16.28 15.18 -7.92
CA PRO A 101 16.02 16.53 -7.43
C PRO A 101 16.59 16.73 -6.03
N ARG A 102 17.24 17.87 -5.81
CA ARG A 102 17.88 18.18 -4.52
C ARG A 102 16.88 18.35 -3.37
N GLU A 103 15.63 18.70 -3.71
CA GLU A 103 14.53 18.88 -2.76
C GLU A 103 14.05 17.54 -2.17
N TRP A 104 14.36 16.42 -2.82
CA TRP A 104 13.94 15.10 -2.35
C TRP A 104 14.77 14.67 -1.15
N SER A 105 14.08 14.24 -0.12
CA SER A 105 14.67 13.62 1.07
C SER A 105 13.97 12.30 1.35
N SER A 106 14.49 11.53 2.28
CA SER A 106 13.84 10.31 2.74
C SER A 106 12.43 10.56 3.30
N PHE A 107 12.16 11.77 3.77
CA PHE A 107 10.87 12.16 4.32
C PHE A 107 9.89 12.68 3.27
N SER A 108 10.38 13.28 2.19
CA SER A 108 9.54 13.97 1.21
C SER A 108 9.39 13.21 -0.11
N VAL A 109 10.26 12.27 -0.43
CA VAL A 109 10.29 11.60 -1.73
C VAL A 109 8.98 10.88 -2.07
N LEU A 110 8.32 10.29 -1.08
CA LEU A 110 7.04 9.62 -1.28
C LEU A 110 5.92 10.60 -1.64
N GLU A 111 6.04 11.84 -1.25
CA GLU A 111 5.05 12.88 -1.56
C GLU A 111 5.33 13.56 -2.89
N GLN A 112 6.59 13.73 -3.24
CA GLN A 112 7.03 14.52 -4.40
C GLN A 112 7.25 13.69 -5.65
N CYS A 113 7.64 12.43 -5.52
CA CYS A 113 7.82 11.52 -6.64
C CYS A 113 6.54 10.72 -6.89
N ASN A 114 6.13 10.58 -8.14
CA ASN A 114 4.92 9.84 -8.51
C ASN A 114 5.20 8.42 -8.98
N THR A 115 6.42 8.14 -9.44
CA THR A 115 6.77 6.85 -10.04
C THR A 115 7.96 6.24 -9.32
N PHE A 116 7.83 4.95 -9.01
CA PHE A 116 8.84 4.21 -8.26
C PHE A 116 9.10 2.87 -8.93
N TYR A 117 10.27 2.32 -8.66
CA TYR A 117 10.57 0.93 -8.93
C TYR A 117 10.48 0.11 -7.64
N VAL A 118 9.79 -1.01 -7.70
CA VAL A 118 9.73 -1.97 -6.61
C VAL A 118 10.97 -2.84 -6.70
N ASN A 119 11.80 -2.83 -5.66
CA ASN A 119 13.05 -3.58 -5.60
C ASN A 119 12.81 -5.00 -5.09
N PRO A 120 12.79 -6.04 -5.96
CA PRO A 120 12.63 -7.42 -5.52
C PRO A 120 13.91 -7.99 -4.90
N PHE A 121 15.03 -7.27 -5.03
CA PHE A 121 16.34 -7.74 -4.58
C PHE A 121 16.68 -7.30 -3.15
N SER A 122 15.76 -6.62 -2.46
CA SER A 122 15.96 -6.17 -1.09
C SER A 122 16.16 -7.34 -0.12
N ASP A 123 15.49 -8.46 -0.39
CA ASP A 123 15.67 -9.73 0.32
C ASP A 123 15.23 -10.91 -0.55
N ARG A 124 15.60 -12.13 -0.13
CA ARG A 124 15.29 -13.35 -0.86
C ARG A 124 13.78 -13.60 -0.98
N ASP A 125 13.05 -13.40 0.09
CA ASP A 125 11.61 -13.65 0.12
C ASP A 125 10.88 -12.69 -0.80
N MET A 126 11.32 -11.46 -0.88
CA MET A 126 10.79 -10.47 -1.80
C MET A 126 11.00 -10.89 -3.25
N PHE A 127 12.18 -11.35 -3.59
CA PHE A 127 12.49 -11.88 -4.92
C PHE A 127 11.58 -13.05 -5.30
N LEU A 128 11.37 -13.99 -4.39
CA LEU A 128 10.50 -15.14 -4.62
C LEU A 128 9.01 -14.75 -4.72
N THR A 129 8.63 -13.63 -4.14
CA THR A 129 7.24 -13.16 -4.16
C THR A 129 6.88 -12.46 -5.48
N ILE A 130 7.75 -11.61 -6.00
CA ILE A 130 7.46 -10.76 -7.17
C ILE A 130 8.49 -10.86 -8.30
N GLY A 131 9.63 -11.43 -8.04
CA GLY A 131 10.63 -11.68 -9.08
C GLY A 131 10.26 -12.88 -9.91
#